data_faac1ad45bfb78d341c5866052e633e7
#
_entry.id   faac1ad45bfb78d341c5866052e633e7
#
_cell.length_a   1.000
_cell.length_b   1.000
_cell.length_c   1.000
_cell.angle_alpha   90.00
_cell.angle_beta   90.00
_cell.angle_gamma   90.00
#
_symmetry.space_group_name_H-M   'P 1'
#
loop_
_entity.id
_entity.type
_entity.pdbx_description
1 polymer ?
#
loop_
_entity_poly.entity_id
_entity_poly.type
_entity_poly.pdbx_seq_one_letter_code
_entity_poly.pdbx_strand_id
1 'polypeptide(L)'
;YKVRGQERGMDAQKAMSVYRIVQESLNNVIRHAEAKHAWVELDFTDSEVFVQIRDDGKGFVVPANPAEFPEKGHFGLLGLQERAEIINAELKILSTTGQGTIITLQVR
;
A
#
# COMPACT_ATOMS: atom_id res chain seq x y z
N TYR A 1 -5.74 10.12 -8.43
CA TYR A 1 -5.78 10.35 -6.97
C TYR A 1 -7.18 10.75 -6.57
N LYS A 2 -7.76 10.06 -5.61
CA LYS A 2 -9.13 10.30 -5.18
C LYS A 2 -9.24 10.28 -3.66
N VAL A 3 -9.91 11.28 -3.09
CA VAL A 3 -10.15 11.36 -1.65
C VAL A 3 -11.64 11.41 -1.40
N ARG A 4 -12.13 10.57 -0.49
CA ARG A 4 -13.52 10.54 -0.05
C ARG A 4 -13.60 10.83 1.43
N GLY A 5 -14.70 11.44 1.84
CA GLY A 5 -14.93 11.80 3.21
C GLY A 5 -14.14 13.03 3.61
N GLN A 6 -14.29 13.42 4.87
CA GLN A 6 -13.60 14.57 5.42
C GLN A 6 -12.27 14.16 6.01
N GLU A 7 -11.20 14.76 5.55
CA GLU A 7 -9.90 14.56 6.17
C GLU A 7 -9.98 15.00 7.63
N ARG A 8 -9.61 14.10 8.51
CA ARG A 8 -9.56 14.37 9.95
C ARG A 8 -8.13 14.27 10.45
N GLY A 9 -7.88 14.89 11.59
CA GLY A 9 -6.55 14.82 12.19
C GLY A 9 -6.19 13.42 12.62
N MET A 10 -5.12 12.88 12.06
CA MET A 10 -4.43 11.72 12.58
C MET A 10 -3.27 12.21 13.43
N ASP A 11 -2.81 11.41 14.40
CA ASP A 11 -1.58 11.79 15.07
C ASP A 11 -0.42 11.79 14.06
N ALA A 12 0.64 12.52 14.39
CA ALA A 12 1.75 12.75 13.46
C ALA A 12 2.44 11.44 13.05
N GLN A 13 2.54 10.46 13.95
CA GLN A 13 3.16 9.19 13.64
C GLN A 13 2.36 8.39 12.63
N LYS A 14 1.04 8.32 12.82
CA LYS A 14 0.16 7.63 11.87
C LYS A 14 0.18 8.30 10.52
N ALA A 15 0.06 9.63 10.47
CA ALA A 15 0.07 10.37 9.22
C ALA A 15 1.38 10.17 8.46
N MET A 16 2.51 10.19 9.15
CA MET A 16 3.81 9.96 8.53
C MET A 16 3.93 8.54 7.99
N SER A 17 3.47 7.55 8.74
CA SER A 17 3.52 6.16 8.29
C SER A 17 2.64 5.92 7.06
N VAL A 18 1.45 6.49 7.04
CA VAL A 18 0.56 6.41 5.86
C VAL A 18 1.24 7.05 4.65
N TYR A 19 1.80 8.24 4.82
CA TYR A 19 2.51 8.93 3.76
C TYR A 19 3.65 8.08 3.18
N ARG A 20 4.46 7.47 4.06
CA ARG A 20 5.58 6.63 3.64
C ARG A 20 5.12 5.38 2.91
N ILE A 21 4.02 4.76 3.36
CA ILE A 21 3.46 3.59 2.71
C ILE A 21 2.99 3.95 1.30
N VAL A 22 2.25 5.04 1.13
CA VAL A 22 1.79 5.49 -0.17
C VAL A 22 2.97 5.79 -1.09
N GLN A 23 3.96 6.53 -0.59
CA GLN A 23 5.14 6.90 -1.36
C GLN A 23 5.92 5.67 -1.83
N GLU A 24 6.16 4.72 -0.94
CA GLU A 24 6.90 3.51 -1.29
C GLU A 24 6.12 2.63 -2.26
N SER A 25 4.81 2.54 -2.07
CA SER A 25 3.94 1.79 -3.00
C SER A 25 3.99 2.38 -4.41
N LEU A 26 3.94 3.70 -4.53
CA LEU A 26 4.04 4.37 -5.83
C LEU A 26 5.43 4.20 -6.44
N ASN A 27 6.48 4.25 -5.64
CA ASN A 27 7.83 3.99 -6.12
C ASN A 27 7.95 2.57 -6.69
N ASN A 28 7.33 1.60 -6.04
CA ASN A 28 7.32 0.23 -6.55
C ASN A 28 6.60 0.13 -7.89
N VAL A 29 5.50 0.86 -8.07
CA VAL A 29 4.80 0.91 -9.36
C VAL A 29 5.74 1.46 -10.44
N ILE A 30 6.40 2.57 -10.16
CA ILE A 30 7.28 3.23 -11.13
C ILE A 30 8.46 2.35 -11.52
N ARG A 31 9.06 1.66 -10.55
CA ARG A 31 10.30 0.90 -10.78
C ARG A 31 10.09 -0.51 -11.29
N HIS A 32 9.01 -1.18 -10.88
CA HIS A 32 8.90 -2.63 -11.05
C HIS A 32 7.63 -3.10 -11.74
N ALA A 33 6.55 -2.35 -11.70
CA ALA A 33 5.25 -2.85 -12.16
C ALA A 33 5.07 -2.79 -13.68
N GLU A 34 5.81 -1.94 -14.37
CA GLU A 34 5.60 -1.69 -15.80
C GLU A 34 4.15 -1.30 -16.11
N ALA A 35 3.53 -0.56 -15.17
CA ALA A 35 2.15 -0.16 -15.27
C ALA A 35 1.99 1.06 -16.16
N LYS A 36 0.82 1.16 -16.82
CA LYS A 36 0.44 2.36 -17.56
C LYS A 36 -0.30 3.34 -16.68
N HIS A 37 -0.98 2.84 -15.66
CA HIS A 37 -1.80 3.65 -14.74
C HIS A 37 -1.62 3.19 -13.32
N ALA A 38 -1.71 4.14 -12.39
CA ALA A 38 -1.78 3.88 -10.98
C ALA A 38 -2.89 4.73 -10.37
N TRP A 39 -3.57 4.16 -9.38
CA TRP A 39 -4.67 4.83 -8.68
C TRP A 39 -4.38 4.84 -7.20
N VAL A 40 -4.61 5.99 -6.55
CA VAL A 40 -4.53 6.13 -5.10
C VAL A 40 -5.87 6.65 -4.62
N GLU A 41 -6.50 5.92 -3.73
CA GLU A 41 -7.76 6.32 -3.11
C GLU A 41 -7.60 6.37 -1.59
N LEU A 42 -8.12 7.44 -1.00
CA LEU A 42 -8.20 7.64 0.44
C LEU A 42 -9.66 7.80 0.81
N ASP A 43 -10.10 7.04 1.80
CA ASP A 43 -11.48 7.10 2.28
C ASP A 43 -11.46 7.31 3.79
N PHE A 44 -11.94 8.48 4.22
CA PHE A 44 -11.98 8.86 5.63
C PHE A 44 -13.38 8.60 6.17
N THR A 45 -13.47 7.78 7.20
CA THR A 45 -14.71 7.57 7.96
C THR A 45 -14.53 8.17 9.35
N ASP A 46 -15.57 8.10 10.18
CA ASP A 46 -15.50 8.67 11.53
C ASP A 46 -14.46 7.99 12.42
N SER A 47 -14.16 6.72 12.16
CA SER A 47 -13.28 5.94 13.02
C SER A 47 -12.04 5.38 12.32
N GLU A 48 -12.00 5.41 10.99
CA GLU A 48 -10.96 4.74 10.22
C GLU A 48 -10.54 5.52 8.99
N VAL A 49 -9.36 5.18 8.49
CA VAL A 49 -8.89 5.65 7.17
C VAL A 49 -8.57 4.41 6.35
N PHE A 50 -9.15 4.34 5.17
CA PHE A 50 -8.84 3.30 4.18
C PHE A 50 -8.01 3.91 3.07
N VAL A 51 -6.91 3.24 2.74
CA VAL A 51 -6.04 3.66 1.65
C VAL A 51 -5.95 2.50 0.67
N GLN A 52 -6.13 2.77 -0.61
CA GLN A 52 -5.94 1.78 -1.65
C GLN A 52 -5.00 2.32 -2.71
N ILE A 53 -3.96 1.56 -3.02
CA ILE A 53 -3.03 1.86 -4.11
C ILE A 53 -3.13 0.71 -5.10
N ARG A 54 -3.48 1.02 -6.34
CA ARG A 54 -3.70 0.02 -7.38
C ARG A 54 -2.93 0.39 -8.64
N ASP A 55 -2.41 -0.61 -9.34
CA ASP A 55 -1.80 -0.43 -10.64
C ASP A 55 -2.28 -1.50 -11.63
N ASP A 56 -2.11 -1.23 -12.90
CA ASP A 56 -2.44 -2.14 -14.00
C ASP A 56 -1.18 -2.80 -14.61
N GLY A 57 -0.15 -2.96 -13.81
CA GLY A 57 1.12 -3.49 -14.26
C GLY A 57 1.16 -5.02 -14.36
N LYS A 58 2.39 -5.53 -14.36
CA LYS A 58 2.61 -6.97 -14.58
C LYS A 58 2.25 -7.88 -13.40
N GLY A 59 2.09 -7.31 -12.21
CA GLY A 59 1.80 -8.10 -11.02
C GLY A 59 2.91 -9.06 -10.63
N PHE A 60 2.65 -9.85 -9.62
CA PHE A 60 3.58 -10.88 -9.13
C PHE A 60 2.84 -11.89 -8.27
N VAL A 61 3.50 -12.99 -7.94
CA VAL A 61 2.96 -13.97 -6.99
C VAL A 61 3.33 -13.50 -5.57
N VAL A 62 2.32 -13.27 -4.74
CA VAL A 62 2.54 -12.81 -3.36
C VAL A 62 2.98 -13.99 -2.50
N PRO A 63 4.16 -13.93 -1.85
CA PRO A 63 4.56 -14.98 -0.92
C PRO A 63 3.62 -15.05 0.28
N ALA A 64 3.38 -16.26 0.77
CA ALA A 64 2.55 -16.47 1.96
C ALA A 64 3.20 -15.86 3.21
N ASN A 65 4.53 -15.84 3.27
CA ASN A 65 5.28 -15.29 4.39
C ASN A 65 5.97 -13.99 3.96
N PRO A 66 5.66 -12.84 4.60
CA PRO A 66 6.29 -11.56 4.26
C PRO A 66 7.82 -11.58 4.32
N ALA A 67 8.42 -12.44 5.14
CA ALA A 67 9.87 -12.56 5.22
C ALA A 67 10.51 -13.06 3.91
N GLU A 68 9.72 -13.67 3.02
CA GLU A 68 10.19 -14.12 1.73
C GLU A 68 10.21 -13.01 0.66
N PHE A 69 9.65 -11.85 0.94
CA PHE A 69 9.59 -10.76 -0.03
C PHE A 69 10.95 -10.40 -0.63
N PRO A 70 12.02 -10.21 0.17
CA PRO A 70 13.33 -9.87 -0.40
C PRO A 70 13.89 -10.99 -1.30
N GLU A 71 13.69 -12.25 -0.93
CA GLU A 71 14.17 -13.40 -1.70
C GLU A 71 13.48 -13.53 -3.05
N LYS A 72 12.25 -13.05 -3.15
CA LYS A 72 11.46 -13.07 -4.37
C LYS A 72 11.61 -11.80 -5.20
N GLY A 73 12.50 -10.89 -4.80
CA GLY A 73 12.71 -9.64 -5.51
C GLY A 73 11.61 -8.59 -5.29
N HIS A 74 10.80 -8.75 -4.25
CA HIS A 74 9.73 -7.80 -3.94
C HIS A 74 10.23 -6.78 -2.91
N PHE A 75 11.16 -5.95 -3.35
CA PHE A 75 11.79 -4.96 -2.50
C PHE A 75 10.78 -3.93 -2.01
N GLY A 76 10.90 -3.56 -0.74
CA GLY A 76 10.02 -2.58 -0.12
C GLY A 76 8.74 -3.14 0.48
N LEU A 77 8.28 -4.33 0.06
CA LEU A 77 7.02 -4.88 0.59
C LEU A 77 7.12 -5.26 2.07
N LEU A 78 8.25 -5.81 2.48
CA LEU A 78 8.47 -6.10 3.90
C LEU A 78 8.48 -4.80 4.72
N GLY A 79 9.09 -3.75 4.20
CA GLY A 79 9.08 -2.42 4.83
C GLY A 79 7.68 -1.84 4.96
N LEU A 80 6.81 -2.06 3.98
CA LEU A 80 5.41 -1.64 4.07
C LEU A 80 4.70 -2.35 5.22
N GLN A 81 4.90 -3.65 5.35
CA GLN A 81 4.34 -4.42 6.45
C GLN A 81 4.83 -3.92 7.81
N GLU A 82 6.13 -3.68 7.93
CA GLU A 82 6.72 -3.18 9.17
C GLU A 82 6.17 -1.81 9.55
N ARG A 83 6.01 -0.91 8.58
CA ARG A 83 5.44 0.42 8.83
C ARG A 83 3.98 0.34 9.27
N ALA A 84 3.21 -0.55 8.66
CA ALA A 84 1.82 -0.77 9.06
C ALA A 84 1.73 -1.29 10.49
N GLU A 85 2.60 -2.22 10.86
CA GLU A 85 2.63 -2.78 12.21
C GLU A 85 2.92 -1.72 13.28
N ILE A 86 3.81 -0.77 13.00
CA ILE A 86 4.15 0.30 13.93
C ILE A 86 2.91 1.10 14.35
N ILE A 87 1.96 1.29 13.45
CA ILE A 87 0.73 2.05 13.74
C ILE A 87 -0.48 1.17 13.94
N ASN A 88 -0.27 -0.14 14.12
CA ASN A 88 -1.34 -1.13 14.27
C ASN A 88 -2.35 -1.10 13.12
N ALA A 89 -1.89 -0.80 11.93
CA ALA A 89 -2.71 -0.81 10.72
C ALA A 89 -2.67 -2.19 10.07
N GLU A 90 -3.73 -2.51 9.35
CA GLU A 90 -3.80 -3.74 8.58
C GLU A 90 -3.44 -3.46 7.14
N LEU A 91 -2.41 -4.14 6.63
CA LEU A 91 -1.96 -4.03 5.25
C LEU A 91 -2.23 -5.33 4.52
N LYS A 92 -2.87 -5.23 3.36
CA LYS A 92 -3.11 -6.38 2.49
C LYS A 92 -2.55 -6.09 1.11
N ILE A 93 -1.93 -7.09 0.53
CA ILE A 93 -1.35 -7.02 -0.81
C ILE A 93 -2.00 -8.10 -1.65
N LEU A 94 -2.65 -7.70 -2.74
CA LEU A 94 -3.23 -8.60 -3.72
C LEU A 94 -2.54 -8.34 -5.05
N SER A 95 -1.93 -9.37 -5.61
CA SER A 95 -1.29 -9.26 -6.90
C SER A 95 -1.41 -10.57 -7.66
N THR A 96 -1.63 -10.46 -8.95
CA THR A 96 -1.70 -11.62 -9.84
C THR A 96 -0.89 -11.29 -11.09
N THR A 97 -0.04 -12.21 -11.49
CA THR A 97 0.79 -12.04 -12.68
C THR A 97 -0.08 -11.67 -13.88
N GLY A 98 0.26 -10.56 -14.52
CA GLY A 98 -0.46 -10.05 -15.68
C GLY A 98 -1.68 -9.17 -15.38
N GLN A 99 -2.06 -9.02 -14.10
CA GLN A 99 -3.26 -8.28 -13.72
C GLN A 99 -3.02 -7.09 -12.80
N GLY A 100 -1.77 -6.82 -12.45
CA GLY A 100 -1.42 -5.70 -11.60
C GLY A 100 -1.45 -6.01 -10.12
N THR A 101 -1.41 -4.96 -9.31
CA THR A 101 -1.29 -5.07 -7.85
C THR A 101 -2.24 -4.12 -7.17
N ILE A 102 -2.80 -4.57 -6.04
CA ILE A 102 -3.64 -3.75 -5.16
C ILE A 102 -3.06 -3.84 -3.75
N ILE A 103 -2.74 -2.70 -3.19
CA ILE A 103 -2.30 -2.60 -1.78
C ILE A 103 -3.39 -1.85 -1.03
N THR A 104 -3.87 -2.45 0.04
CA THR A 104 -4.93 -1.87 0.88
C THR A 104 -4.41 -1.68 2.29
N LEU A 105 -4.66 -0.51 2.86
CA LEU A 105 -4.26 -0.18 4.22
C LEU A 105 -5.50 0.29 4.99
N GLN A 106 -5.73 -0.29 6.16
CA GLN A 106 -6.79 0.12 7.07
C GLN A 106 -6.16 0.66 8.34
N VAL A 107 -6.40 1.93 8.63
CA VAL A 107 -5.84 2.63 9.80
C VAL A 107 -6.98 3.01 10.73
N ARG A 108 -6.90 2.57 11.96
CA ARG A 108 -7.90 2.89 12.99
C ARG A 108 -7.47 3.99 13.93
#